data_b27fbebc25bd16e12f2b870bde3c21a4
#
_entry.id   b27fbebc25bd16e12f2b870bde3c21a4
#
_cell.length_a   1.000
_cell.length_b   1.000
_cell.length_c   1.000
_cell.angle_alpha   90.00
_cell.angle_beta   90.00
_cell.angle_gamma   90.00
#
_symmetry.space_group_name_H-M   'P 1'
#
loop_
_entity.id
_entity.type
_entity.pdbx_description
1 polymer ?
#
loop_
_entity_poly.entity_id
_entity_poly.type
_entity_poly.pdbx_seq_one_letter_code
_entity_poly.pdbx_strand_id
1 'polypeptide(L)'
;MASVFGNNIKLSIFGQSHSEAIGMSFDGLPCGFKIDMDELQLFLSRRAPGRSKLTSKRSEKDVPEFVSGLFDGKTCGAPLAALIYNEDVRSAGYENIKDSPRPSHADFTAEGKFRGYQDYKGGGHFSGRLTAALCVAGGIAIQMLERNGIKVKAVLESVCGQESGIDELIAEAISEGDSLGGTIACTIEGLPCGVGEPMFDGLENRISQAVFAIPAVKAIEFGDGFKLSELKGSEARDEYVASDGKIALTSNHNGGILGGISTGEAVNFRVCIKPTPSISIPSKSVSYSRGENVELKISGRHDPCIALRAVPCVEAAAAIAVLDLMLGDINFSGRFVFND
;
A
#
# COMPACT_ATOMS: atom_id res chain seq x y z
N MET A 1 -18.21 -2.65 7.75
CA MET A 1 -17.19 -1.84 7.07
C MET A 1 -15.95 -2.69 6.93
N ALA A 2 -15.30 -2.69 5.78
CA ALA A 2 -14.19 -3.57 5.50
C ALA A 2 -12.84 -2.85 5.72
N SER A 3 -12.51 -2.56 6.97
CA SER A 3 -11.15 -2.16 7.35
C SER A 3 -10.36 -3.36 7.90
N VAL A 4 -10.73 -4.57 7.43
CA VAL A 4 -10.13 -5.85 7.80
C VAL A 4 -9.74 -6.58 6.52
N PHE A 5 -8.52 -7.11 6.50
CA PHE A 5 -7.96 -7.93 5.43
C PHE A 5 -7.44 -9.26 6.00
N GLY A 6 -7.43 -10.29 5.17
CA GLY A 6 -6.80 -11.57 5.42
C GLY A 6 -7.77 -12.70 5.71
N ASN A 7 -7.36 -13.93 5.38
CA ASN A 7 -8.09 -15.17 5.62
C ASN A 7 -7.49 -15.94 6.82
N ASN A 8 -6.20 -16.05 6.88
CA ASN A 8 -5.44 -16.74 7.90
C ASN A 8 -4.91 -15.77 8.96
N ILE A 9 -4.37 -14.64 8.52
CA ILE A 9 -4.17 -13.47 9.36
C ILE A 9 -5.40 -12.57 9.30
N LYS A 10 -5.60 -11.73 10.31
CA LYS A 10 -6.65 -10.70 10.34
C LYS A 10 -6.02 -9.36 10.67
N LEU A 11 -5.78 -8.56 9.64
CA LEU A 11 -5.30 -7.19 9.81
C LEU A 11 -6.49 -6.24 9.84
N SER A 12 -6.66 -5.51 10.93
CA SER A 12 -7.59 -4.39 11.04
C SER A 12 -6.83 -3.09 11.17
N ILE A 13 -7.20 -2.09 10.36
CA ILE A 13 -6.65 -0.73 10.42
C ILE A 13 -7.74 0.22 10.87
N PHE A 14 -7.45 1.08 11.86
CA PHE A 14 -8.41 1.98 12.48
C PHE A 14 -7.83 3.38 12.73
N GLY A 15 -8.71 4.31 13.12
CA GLY A 15 -8.39 5.71 13.34
C GLY A 15 -8.72 6.60 12.14
N GLN A 16 -8.42 7.88 12.27
CA GLN A 16 -8.65 8.93 11.26
C GLN A 16 -7.45 9.87 11.20
N SER A 17 -7.34 10.63 10.11
CA SER A 17 -6.19 11.52 9.88
C SER A 17 -5.97 12.54 11.00
N HIS A 18 -7.05 12.99 11.65
CA HIS A 18 -7.04 14.03 12.67
C HIS A 18 -7.60 13.56 14.02
N SER A 19 -7.76 12.23 14.22
CA SER A 19 -7.97 11.64 15.54
C SER A 19 -6.69 11.66 16.36
N GLU A 20 -6.77 11.32 17.63
CA GLU A 20 -5.62 11.24 18.55
C GLU A 20 -4.54 10.28 18.03
N ALA A 21 -4.98 9.13 17.53
CA ALA A 21 -4.06 8.14 16.95
C ALA A 21 -4.71 7.41 15.77
N ILE A 22 -3.87 6.77 14.97
CA ILE A 22 -4.23 5.69 14.06
C ILE A 22 -3.59 4.40 14.60
N GLY A 23 -4.11 3.24 14.19
CA GLY A 23 -3.51 1.99 14.64
C GLY A 23 -3.88 0.80 13.78
N MET A 24 -3.29 -0.33 14.17
CA MET A 24 -3.59 -1.63 13.58
C MET A 24 -3.76 -2.69 14.68
N SER A 25 -4.54 -3.71 14.36
CA SER A 25 -4.57 -4.99 15.06
C SER A 25 -4.28 -6.08 14.03
N PHE A 26 -3.30 -6.93 14.32
CA PHE A 26 -2.79 -7.96 13.43
C PHE A 26 -2.85 -9.30 14.16
N ASP A 27 -3.90 -10.06 13.93
CA ASP A 27 -4.15 -11.37 14.53
C ASP A 27 -3.73 -12.51 13.61
N GLY A 28 -3.52 -13.70 14.16
CA GLY A 28 -3.11 -14.91 13.43
C GLY A 28 -1.62 -14.99 13.13
N LEU A 29 -0.80 -14.13 13.73
CA LEU A 29 0.65 -14.21 13.59
C LEU A 29 1.23 -15.40 14.39
N PRO A 30 2.22 -16.11 13.84
CA PRO A 30 2.96 -17.15 14.56
C PRO A 30 3.61 -16.63 15.84
N CYS A 31 3.64 -17.46 16.87
CA CYS A 31 4.28 -17.14 18.14
C CYS A 31 5.80 -17.25 18.06
N GLY A 32 6.51 -16.47 18.88
CA GLY A 32 7.96 -16.57 19.04
C GLY A 32 8.76 -15.76 18.04
N PHE A 33 8.13 -15.07 17.09
CA PHE A 33 8.82 -14.20 16.14
C PHE A 33 9.33 -12.94 16.84
N LYS A 34 10.65 -12.71 16.80
CA LYS A 34 11.28 -11.50 17.29
C LYS A 34 11.22 -10.41 16.24
N ILE A 35 10.52 -9.33 16.55
CA ILE A 35 10.44 -8.16 15.67
C ILE A 35 11.72 -7.33 15.86
N ASP A 36 12.42 -7.04 14.77
CA ASP A 36 13.48 -6.04 14.76
C ASP A 36 12.86 -4.64 14.65
N MET A 37 12.90 -3.92 15.77
CA MET A 37 12.27 -2.60 15.87
C MET A 37 13.03 -1.53 15.12
N ASP A 38 14.36 -1.64 14.99
CA ASP A 38 15.18 -0.68 14.27
C ASP A 38 14.95 -0.81 12.76
N GLU A 39 14.90 -2.04 12.26
CA GLU A 39 14.55 -2.33 10.86
C GLU A 39 13.12 -1.88 10.54
N LEU A 40 12.16 -2.16 11.42
CA LEU A 40 10.78 -1.68 11.28
C LEU A 40 10.73 -0.16 11.21
N GLN A 41 11.44 0.56 12.09
CA GLN A 41 11.46 2.01 12.08
C GLN A 41 12.16 2.57 10.83
N LEU A 42 13.19 1.92 10.33
CA LEU A 42 13.85 2.27 9.07
C LEU A 42 12.87 2.13 7.90
N PHE A 43 12.11 1.03 7.84
CA PHE A 43 11.08 0.82 6.84
C PHE A 43 9.99 1.90 6.90
N LEU A 44 9.44 2.19 8.09
CA LEU A 44 8.43 3.24 8.31
C LEU A 44 8.94 4.61 7.91
N SER A 45 10.22 4.90 8.16
CA SER A 45 10.83 6.16 7.79
C SER A 45 10.75 6.45 6.28
N ARG A 46 10.75 5.43 5.42
CA ARG A 46 10.63 5.57 3.95
C ARG A 46 9.26 6.11 3.55
N ARG A 47 8.23 5.80 4.33
CA ARG A 47 6.85 6.28 4.13
C ARG A 47 6.63 7.67 4.77
N ALA A 48 7.32 8.00 5.86
CA ALA A 48 7.08 9.20 6.65
C ALA A 48 7.22 10.48 5.80
N PRO A 49 6.41 11.54 6.08
CA PRO A 49 6.53 12.82 5.39
C PRO A 49 7.78 13.59 5.85
N GLY A 50 8.18 14.62 5.07
CA GLY A 50 9.25 15.56 5.47
C GLY A 50 10.68 15.09 5.19
N ARG A 51 10.88 13.98 4.47
CA ARG A 51 12.24 13.48 4.12
C ARG A 51 12.90 14.22 2.96
N SER A 52 12.13 14.89 2.12
CA SER A 52 12.61 15.59 0.93
C SER A 52 11.84 16.90 0.77
N LYS A 53 12.46 17.88 0.11
CA LYS A 53 11.79 19.12 -0.33
C LYS A 53 10.67 18.85 -1.34
N LEU A 54 10.67 17.67 -1.95
CA LEU A 54 9.69 17.20 -2.94
C LEU A 54 8.48 16.50 -2.31
N THR A 55 8.41 16.42 -0.98
CA THR A 55 7.28 15.82 -0.25
C THR A 55 6.58 16.83 0.63
N SER A 56 5.44 16.46 1.21
CA SER A 56 4.69 17.30 2.13
C SER A 56 5.56 17.83 3.28
N LYS A 57 5.36 19.09 3.65
CA LYS A 57 6.01 19.76 4.80
C LYS A 57 5.45 19.33 6.17
N ARG A 58 4.57 18.31 6.20
CA ARG A 58 4.12 17.70 7.44
C ARG A 58 5.27 16.94 8.09
N SER A 59 5.34 16.93 9.42
CA SER A 59 6.37 16.20 10.17
C SER A 59 5.69 15.19 11.10
N GLU A 60 5.91 13.91 10.85
CA GLU A 60 5.40 12.80 11.66
C GLU A 60 6.51 11.77 11.79
N LYS A 61 6.80 11.32 12.99
CA LYS A 61 7.85 10.31 13.23
C LYS A 61 7.41 8.90 12.88
N ASP A 62 6.10 8.66 12.88
CA ASP A 62 5.49 7.35 12.62
C ASP A 62 6.08 6.23 13.51
N VAL A 63 6.32 6.52 14.79
CA VAL A 63 6.83 5.53 15.76
C VAL A 63 5.64 4.73 16.31
N PRO A 64 5.59 3.41 16.09
CA PRO A 64 4.52 2.58 16.62
C PRO A 64 4.73 2.28 18.12
N GLU A 65 3.66 2.42 18.91
CA GLU A 65 3.58 1.96 20.28
C GLU A 65 2.79 0.64 20.31
N PHE A 66 3.47 -0.45 20.64
CA PHE A 66 2.83 -1.76 20.73
C PHE A 66 2.15 -1.92 22.09
N VAL A 67 0.83 -2.10 22.07
CA VAL A 67 -0.01 -2.19 23.28
C VAL A 67 -0.50 -3.62 23.56
N SER A 68 -0.30 -4.56 22.64
CA SER A 68 -0.67 -5.97 22.77
C SER A 68 0.15 -6.85 21.82
N GLY A 69 0.19 -8.15 22.10
CA GLY A 69 0.71 -9.18 21.19
C GLY A 69 2.21 -9.45 21.30
N LEU A 70 2.94 -8.74 22.17
CA LEU A 70 4.35 -8.98 22.44
C LEU A 70 4.59 -9.44 23.86
N PHE A 71 5.50 -10.41 24.02
CA PHE A 71 6.09 -10.83 25.28
C PHE A 71 7.61 -10.97 25.07
N ASP A 72 8.41 -10.28 25.86
CA ASP A 72 9.88 -10.22 25.73
C ASP A 72 10.35 -9.91 24.29
N GLY A 73 9.67 -8.95 23.61
CA GLY A 73 9.99 -8.54 22.25
C GLY A 73 9.60 -9.54 21.14
N LYS A 74 8.93 -10.64 21.49
CA LYS A 74 8.47 -11.67 20.56
C LYS A 74 6.94 -11.72 20.49
N THR A 75 6.41 -12.11 19.34
CA THR A 75 4.98 -12.39 19.18
C THR A 75 4.53 -13.50 20.13
N CYS A 76 3.40 -13.33 20.81
CA CYS A 76 2.94 -14.24 21.86
C CYS A 76 1.61 -14.95 21.56
N GLY A 77 1.08 -14.79 20.35
CA GLY A 77 -0.19 -15.39 19.92
C GLY A 77 -1.44 -14.58 20.28
N ALA A 78 -1.33 -13.55 21.12
CA ALA A 78 -2.38 -12.56 21.27
C ALA A 78 -2.37 -11.62 20.03
N PRO A 79 -3.49 -10.99 19.65
CA PRO A 79 -3.50 -10.02 18.58
C PRO A 79 -2.44 -8.94 18.80
N LEU A 80 -1.56 -8.76 17.80
CA LEU A 80 -0.53 -7.73 17.85
C LEU A 80 -1.19 -6.38 17.54
N ALA A 81 -1.23 -5.48 18.51
CA ALA A 81 -1.83 -4.17 18.34
C ALA A 81 -0.80 -3.05 18.55
N ALA A 82 -0.83 -2.07 17.63
CA ALA A 82 0.03 -0.89 17.71
C ALA A 82 -0.75 0.38 17.42
N LEU A 83 -0.36 1.46 18.09
CA LEU A 83 -0.85 2.83 17.89
C LEU A 83 0.26 3.71 17.34
N ILE A 84 -0.10 4.67 16.50
CA ILE A 84 0.75 5.78 16.05
C ILE A 84 -0.02 7.06 16.35
N TYR A 85 0.51 7.88 17.26
CA TYR A 85 -0.10 9.16 17.62
C TYR A 85 0.07 10.19 16.51
N ASN A 86 -0.94 11.03 16.33
CA ASN A 86 -0.91 12.12 15.37
C ASN A 86 -0.35 13.39 16.06
N GLU A 87 0.88 13.79 15.72
CA GLU A 87 1.57 14.91 16.37
C GLU A 87 1.34 16.26 15.67
N ASP A 88 1.21 16.27 14.33
CA ASP A 88 1.09 17.51 13.52
C ASP A 88 -0.31 17.67 12.93
N VAL A 89 -1.31 17.82 13.81
CA VAL A 89 -2.72 17.98 13.44
C VAL A 89 -3.07 19.48 13.33
N ARG A 90 -3.49 19.93 12.14
CA ARG A 90 -3.98 21.30 11.88
C ARG A 90 -5.36 21.25 11.26
N SER A 91 -6.39 21.39 12.08
CA SER A 91 -7.78 21.25 11.65
C SER A 91 -8.41 22.52 11.05
N ALA A 92 -7.81 23.69 11.28
CA ALA A 92 -8.42 24.99 10.91
C ALA A 92 -8.61 25.24 9.40
N GLY A 93 -8.00 24.43 8.53
CA GLY A 93 -8.08 24.62 7.06
C GLY A 93 -9.17 23.80 6.35
N TYR A 94 -10.00 23.05 7.10
CA TYR A 94 -10.94 22.08 6.49
C TYR A 94 -12.42 22.48 6.57
N GLU A 95 -12.74 23.64 7.13
CA GLU A 95 -14.16 24.07 7.32
C GLU A 95 -14.88 24.26 5.98
N ASN A 96 -14.20 24.78 4.95
CA ASN A 96 -14.78 24.95 3.62
C ASN A 96 -15.05 23.60 2.90
N ILE A 97 -14.33 22.54 3.26
CA ILE A 97 -14.48 21.20 2.67
C ILE A 97 -15.72 20.48 3.23
N LYS A 98 -16.18 20.85 4.42
CA LYS A 98 -17.37 20.27 5.04
C LYS A 98 -18.61 20.38 4.16
N ASP A 99 -18.81 21.54 3.51
CA ASP A 99 -19.96 21.81 2.65
C ASP A 99 -19.64 21.66 1.16
N SER A 100 -18.35 21.63 0.76
CA SER A 100 -17.94 21.59 -0.64
C SER A 100 -16.90 20.50 -0.87
N PRO A 101 -17.29 19.37 -1.52
CA PRO A 101 -16.38 18.23 -1.71
C PRO A 101 -15.24 18.57 -2.66
N ARG A 102 -14.04 18.09 -2.32
CA ARG A 102 -12.89 18.18 -3.22
C ARG A 102 -13.09 17.28 -4.43
N PRO A 103 -12.94 17.78 -5.65
CA PRO A 103 -12.99 16.95 -6.85
C PRO A 103 -12.01 15.79 -6.77
N SER A 104 -12.42 14.61 -7.23
CA SER A 104 -11.60 13.37 -7.24
C SER A 104 -11.11 12.87 -5.87
N HIS A 105 -11.56 13.50 -4.77
CA HIS A 105 -11.38 12.99 -3.41
C HIS A 105 -12.57 12.14 -2.97
N ALA A 106 -12.45 11.44 -1.84
CA ALA A 106 -13.52 10.61 -1.29
C ALA A 106 -14.66 11.40 -0.61
N ASP A 107 -14.58 12.72 -0.53
CA ASP A 107 -15.53 13.57 0.22
C ASP A 107 -16.99 13.34 -0.22
N PHE A 108 -17.23 13.37 -1.53
CA PHE A 108 -18.58 13.19 -2.10
C PHE A 108 -19.11 11.75 -1.85
N THR A 109 -18.28 10.75 -2.08
CA THR A 109 -18.68 9.35 -1.90
C THR A 109 -18.85 8.99 -0.44
N ALA A 110 -18.05 9.61 0.45
CA ALA A 110 -18.19 9.47 1.89
C ALA A 110 -19.50 10.09 2.39
N GLU A 111 -19.86 11.27 1.90
CA GLU A 111 -21.16 11.92 2.19
C GLU A 111 -22.33 11.00 1.82
N GLY A 112 -22.33 10.47 0.60
CA GLY A 112 -23.37 9.54 0.13
C GLY A 112 -23.43 8.25 0.95
N LYS A 113 -22.28 7.70 1.37
CA LYS A 113 -22.21 6.45 2.12
C LYS A 113 -22.54 6.61 3.61
N PHE A 114 -22.03 7.66 4.25
CA PHE A 114 -22.09 7.85 5.70
C PHE A 114 -23.09 8.94 6.13
N ARG A 115 -23.79 9.56 5.17
CA ARG A 115 -24.89 10.54 5.43
C ARG A 115 -24.45 11.72 6.30
N GLY A 116 -23.25 12.26 6.06
CA GLY A 116 -22.70 13.40 6.80
C GLY A 116 -22.05 13.05 8.17
N TYR A 117 -21.99 11.77 8.56
CA TYR A 117 -21.36 11.35 9.82
C TYR A 117 -19.88 10.98 9.69
N GLN A 118 -19.29 11.09 8.48
CA GLN A 118 -17.86 10.89 8.29
C GLN A 118 -17.04 12.03 8.89
N ASP A 119 -15.85 11.72 9.39
CA ASP A 119 -14.87 12.76 9.71
C ASP A 119 -14.26 13.31 8.41
N TYR A 120 -14.57 14.57 8.08
CA TYR A 120 -14.05 15.25 6.89
C TYR A 120 -12.64 15.81 7.06
N LYS A 121 -12.16 15.95 8.32
CA LYS A 121 -10.87 16.58 8.62
C LYS A 121 -9.72 15.74 8.08
N GLY A 122 -8.91 16.34 7.21
CA GLY A 122 -7.76 15.64 6.60
C GLY A 122 -8.12 14.40 5.79
N GLY A 123 -9.39 14.23 5.39
CA GLY A 123 -9.91 13.06 4.70
C GLY A 123 -10.28 11.89 5.61
N GLY A 124 -10.23 12.08 6.94
CA GLY A 124 -10.68 11.10 7.94
C GLY A 124 -10.04 9.73 7.75
N HIS A 125 -10.87 8.69 7.67
CA HIS A 125 -10.43 7.31 7.43
C HIS A 125 -10.02 7.02 5.97
N PHE A 126 -10.31 7.93 5.02
CA PHE A 126 -9.86 7.83 3.62
C PHE A 126 -8.47 8.42 3.37
N SER A 127 -7.86 8.96 4.41
CA SER A 127 -6.56 9.63 4.33
C SER A 127 -5.42 8.65 4.06
N GLY A 128 -4.45 9.06 3.25
CA GLY A 128 -3.16 8.36 3.11
C GLY A 128 -2.40 8.20 4.44
N ARG A 129 -2.79 8.92 5.51
CA ARG A 129 -2.23 8.76 6.85
C ARG A 129 -2.36 7.33 7.38
N LEU A 130 -3.47 6.65 7.06
CA LEU A 130 -3.76 5.28 7.51
C LEU A 130 -2.74 4.25 6.97
N THR A 131 -2.03 4.58 5.89
CA THR A 131 -0.96 3.73 5.35
C THR A 131 0.23 3.59 6.31
N ALA A 132 0.38 4.45 7.33
CA ALA A 132 1.40 4.23 8.35
C ALA A 132 1.11 2.97 9.17
N ALA A 133 -0.15 2.75 9.57
CA ALA A 133 -0.57 1.53 10.25
C ALA A 133 -0.45 0.28 9.33
N LEU A 134 -0.75 0.42 8.03
CA LEU A 134 -0.49 -0.63 7.03
C LEU A 134 1.00 -0.98 6.95
N CYS A 135 1.88 0.02 6.96
CA CYS A 135 3.32 -0.18 6.91
C CYS A 135 3.89 -0.80 8.20
N VAL A 136 3.27 -0.58 9.37
CA VAL A 136 3.67 -1.32 10.60
C VAL A 136 3.43 -2.82 10.40
N ALA A 137 2.23 -3.21 10.00
CA ALA A 137 1.91 -4.62 9.74
C ALA A 137 2.76 -5.20 8.60
N GLY A 138 2.91 -4.43 7.50
CA GLY A 138 3.70 -4.86 6.34
C GLY A 138 5.18 -5.00 6.62
N GLY A 139 5.78 -4.09 7.41
CA GLY A 139 7.19 -4.22 7.81
C GLY A 139 7.45 -5.47 8.64
N ILE A 140 6.52 -5.85 9.51
CA ILE A 140 6.59 -7.12 10.26
C ILE A 140 6.44 -8.31 9.30
N ALA A 141 5.49 -8.24 8.35
CA ALA A 141 5.31 -9.29 7.35
C ALA A 141 6.56 -9.46 6.47
N ILE A 142 7.22 -8.37 6.06
CA ILE A 142 8.48 -8.37 5.31
C ILE A 142 9.57 -9.10 6.10
N GLN A 143 9.78 -8.76 7.38
CA GLN A 143 10.76 -9.44 8.23
C GLN A 143 10.49 -10.95 8.34
N MET A 144 9.21 -11.34 8.49
CA MET A 144 8.83 -12.77 8.51
C MET A 144 9.14 -13.47 7.19
N LEU A 145 8.86 -12.85 6.07
CA LEU A 145 9.12 -13.38 4.73
C LEU A 145 10.62 -13.47 4.45
N GLU A 146 11.40 -12.44 4.80
CA GLU A 146 12.86 -12.42 4.58
C GLU A 146 13.60 -13.51 5.33
N ARG A 147 13.18 -13.84 6.55
CA ARG A 147 13.72 -15.01 7.28
C ARG A 147 13.44 -16.34 6.59
N ASN A 148 12.47 -16.37 5.71
CA ASN A 148 12.12 -17.52 4.89
C ASN A 148 12.65 -17.42 3.45
N GLY A 149 13.59 -16.50 3.19
CA GLY A 149 14.25 -16.30 1.91
C GLY A 149 13.42 -15.55 0.86
N ILE A 150 12.25 -14.98 1.25
CA ILE A 150 11.37 -14.27 0.35
C ILE A 150 11.57 -12.77 0.52
N LYS A 151 11.88 -12.08 -0.57
CA LYS A 151 12.13 -10.63 -0.59
C LYS A 151 11.04 -9.90 -1.36
N VAL A 152 10.49 -8.86 -0.75
CA VAL A 152 9.51 -7.98 -1.39
C VAL A 152 10.14 -6.60 -1.55
N LYS A 153 10.28 -6.13 -2.78
CA LYS A 153 10.87 -4.82 -3.09
C LYS A 153 10.02 -4.07 -4.10
N ALA A 154 9.83 -2.79 -3.85
CA ALA A 154 9.23 -1.88 -4.81
C ALA A 154 10.11 -0.68 -5.08
N VAL A 155 9.98 -0.13 -6.29
CA VAL A 155 10.66 1.08 -6.75
C VAL A 155 9.67 1.99 -7.45
N LEU A 156 9.92 3.29 -7.40
CA LEU A 156 9.23 4.24 -8.26
C LEU A 156 9.78 4.06 -9.68
N GLU A 157 8.95 3.60 -10.60
CA GLU A 157 9.31 3.35 -11.98
C GLU A 157 9.23 4.64 -12.82
N SER A 158 8.12 5.37 -12.66
CA SER A 158 7.93 6.62 -13.42
C SER A 158 7.04 7.62 -12.68
N VAL A 159 7.16 8.90 -13.03
CA VAL A 159 6.27 9.99 -12.63
C VAL A 159 5.77 10.68 -13.89
N CYS A 160 4.45 10.84 -14.01
CA CYS A 160 3.81 11.39 -15.20
C CYS A 160 4.30 10.74 -16.52
N GLY A 161 4.59 9.43 -16.47
CA GLY A 161 5.10 8.67 -17.61
C GLY A 161 6.60 8.86 -17.91
N GLN A 162 7.34 9.62 -17.11
CA GLN A 162 8.79 9.84 -17.27
C GLN A 162 9.57 8.99 -16.25
N GLU A 163 10.60 8.29 -16.72
CA GLU A 163 11.48 7.44 -15.89
C GLU A 163 12.72 8.20 -15.37
N SER A 164 12.99 9.38 -15.90
CA SER A 164 14.11 10.24 -15.54
C SER A 164 13.69 11.70 -15.41
N GLY A 165 14.52 12.56 -14.78
CA GLY A 165 14.17 13.95 -14.54
C GLY A 165 12.99 14.12 -13.55
N ILE A 166 12.79 13.14 -12.67
CA ILE A 166 11.63 13.08 -11.78
C ILE A 166 11.63 14.25 -10.78
N ASP A 167 12.79 14.62 -10.27
CA ASP A 167 12.90 15.69 -9.28
C ASP A 167 12.53 17.05 -9.89
N GLU A 168 12.94 17.31 -11.12
CA GLU A 168 12.61 18.51 -11.88
C GLU A 168 11.12 18.59 -12.19
N LEU A 169 10.51 17.48 -12.63
CA LEU A 169 9.06 17.41 -12.89
C LEU A 169 8.25 17.71 -11.63
N ILE A 170 8.64 17.15 -10.50
CA ILE A 170 7.94 17.40 -9.23
C ILE A 170 8.14 18.85 -8.78
N ALA A 171 9.35 19.41 -8.96
CA ALA A 171 9.62 20.82 -8.63
C ALA A 171 8.78 21.77 -9.49
N GLU A 172 8.57 21.49 -10.77
CA GLU A 172 7.69 22.23 -11.67
C GLU A 172 6.24 22.19 -11.18
N ALA A 173 5.70 20.98 -10.91
CA ALA A 173 4.35 20.79 -10.36
C ALA A 173 4.13 21.57 -9.04
N ILE A 174 5.16 21.59 -8.15
CA ILE A 174 5.12 22.39 -6.92
C ILE A 174 4.97 23.87 -7.25
N SER A 175 5.73 24.39 -8.23
CA SER A 175 5.69 25.80 -8.62
C SER A 175 4.37 26.22 -9.21
N GLU A 176 3.67 25.31 -9.89
CA GLU A 176 2.34 25.48 -10.48
C GLU A 176 1.21 25.26 -9.47
N GLY A 177 1.49 24.72 -8.29
CA GLY A 177 0.50 24.36 -7.28
C GLY A 177 -0.33 23.13 -7.66
N ASP A 178 0.22 22.26 -8.51
CA ASP A 178 -0.38 21.03 -9.03
C ASP A 178 0.24 19.76 -8.40
N SER A 179 -0.13 18.61 -8.91
CA SER A 179 0.35 17.29 -8.46
C SER A 179 0.51 16.30 -9.61
N LEU A 180 1.38 15.32 -9.40
CA LEU A 180 1.70 14.28 -10.37
C LEU A 180 1.35 12.89 -9.85
N GLY A 181 0.91 12.02 -10.74
CA GLY A 181 0.80 10.58 -10.52
C GLY A 181 2.10 9.86 -10.87
N GLY A 182 2.16 8.58 -10.54
CA GLY A 182 3.32 7.76 -10.88
C GLY A 182 3.00 6.29 -10.93
N THR A 183 3.95 5.53 -11.45
CA THR A 183 3.94 4.07 -11.50
C THR A 183 4.98 3.51 -10.54
N ILE A 184 4.59 2.50 -9.77
CA ILE A 184 5.47 1.77 -8.86
C ILE A 184 5.58 0.34 -9.36
N ALA A 185 6.79 -0.13 -9.61
CA ALA A 185 7.09 -1.52 -9.90
C ALA A 185 7.42 -2.25 -8.59
N CYS A 186 6.88 -3.47 -8.43
CA CYS A 186 7.14 -4.32 -7.28
C CYS A 186 7.54 -5.72 -7.73
N THR A 187 8.54 -6.28 -7.07
CA THR A 187 9.06 -7.63 -7.31
C THR A 187 9.07 -8.42 -6.00
N ILE A 188 8.62 -9.67 -6.06
CA ILE A 188 8.70 -10.63 -4.96
C ILE A 188 9.60 -11.78 -5.43
N GLU A 189 10.77 -11.92 -4.80
CA GLU A 189 11.76 -12.95 -5.11
C GLU A 189 11.76 -14.04 -4.04
N GLY A 190 12.14 -15.25 -4.44
CA GLY A 190 12.28 -16.39 -3.52
C GLY A 190 10.97 -17.04 -3.10
N LEU A 191 9.84 -16.64 -3.68
CA LEU A 191 8.56 -17.29 -3.44
C LEU A 191 8.57 -18.68 -4.09
N PRO A 192 8.35 -19.77 -3.34
CA PRO A 192 8.35 -21.12 -3.91
C PRO A 192 7.17 -21.31 -4.89
N CYS A 193 7.32 -22.23 -5.84
CA CYS A 193 6.22 -22.67 -6.67
C CYS A 193 5.12 -23.29 -5.82
N GLY A 194 3.85 -22.93 -6.09
CA GLY A 194 2.70 -23.53 -5.44
C GLY A 194 1.96 -22.64 -4.44
N VAL A 195 2.38 -21.38 -4.23
CA VAL A 195 1.68 -20.44 -3.34
C VAL A 195 0.52 -19.77 -4.06
N GLY A 196 -0.65 -19.77 -3.44
CA GLY A 196 -1.90 -19.24 -4.00
C GLY A 196 -2.86 -20.35 -4.36
N GLU A 197 -4.06 -19.95 -4.76
CA GLU A 197 -5.16 -20.85 -5.05
C GLU A 197 -5.75 -20.51 -6.43
N PRO A 198 -6.43 -21.45 -7.08
CA PRO A 198 -7.17 -21.11 -8.29
C PRO A 198 -8.35 -20.18 -7.97
N MET A 199 -8.77 -19.39 -8.95
CA MET A 199 -9.92 -18.49 -8.92
C MET A 199 -9.82 -17.35 -7.89
N PHE A 200 -10.59 -17.34 -6.80
CA PHE A 200 -10.82 -16.16 -5.96
C PHE A 200 -9.72 -15.88 -4.94
N ASP A 201 -8.99 -16.86 -4.49
CA ASP A 201 -7.86 -16.70 -3.55
C ASP A 201 -6.50 -16.86 -4.26
N GLY A 202 -6.48 -16.64 -5.56
CA GLY A 202 -5.23 -16.60 -6.35
C GLY A 202 -4.30 -15.49 -5.86
N LEU A 203 -3.00 -15.69 -6.10
CA LEU A 203 -1.96 -14.75 -5.67
C LEU A 203 -2.21 -13.34 -6.22
N GLU A 204 -2.58 -13.20 -7.52
CA GLU A 204 -2.95 -11.91 -8.11
C GLU A 204 -4.15 -11.28 -7.41
N ASN A 205 -5.18 -12.08 -7.08
CA ASN A 205 -6.38 -11.57 -6.42
C ASN A 205 -6.06 -11.02 -5.03
N ARG A 206 -5.25 -11.76 -4.25
CA ARG A 206 -4.90 -11.38 -2.87
C ARG A 206 -3.99 -10.16 -2.84
N ILE A 207 -2.96 -10.11 -3.71
CA ILE A 207 -2.10 -8.94 -3.85
C ILE A 207 -2.93 -7.73 -4.30
N SER A 208 -3.77 -7.89 -5.34
CA SER A 208 -4.62 -6.79 -5.83
C SER A 208 -5.55 -6.26 -4.75
N GLN A 209 -6.21 -7.13 -3.99
CA GLN A 209 -7.09 -6.73 -2.90
C GLN A 209 -6.36 -5.87 -1.85
N ALA A 210 -5.16 -6.28 -1.45
CA ALA A 210 -4.34 -5.54 -0.48
C ALA A 210 -3.83 -4.21 -1.06
N VAL A 211 -3.37 -4.22 -2.31
CA VAL A 211 -2.82 -3.03 -2.99
C VAL A 211 -3.91 -1.98 -3.26
N PHE A 212 -5.12 -2.38 -3.66
CA PHE A 212 -6.24 -1.44 -3.85
C PHE A 212 -6.76 -0.83 -2.53
N ALA A 213 -6.36 -1.34 -1.37
CA ALA A 213 -6.63 -0.69 -0.09
C ALA A 213 -5.76 0.56 0.14
N ILE A 214 -4.67 0.72 -0.61
CA ILE A 214 -3.82 1.91 -0.58
C ILE A 214 -4.55 3.05 -1.28
N PRO A 215 -4.78 4.22 -0.61
CA PRO A 215 -5.40 5.36 -1.25
C PRO A 215 -4.66 5.80 -2.51
N ALA A 216 -5.43 6.21 -3.52
CA ALA A 216 -4.97 6.66 -4.84
C ALA A 216 -4.49 5.58 -5.81
N VAL A 217 -4.44 4.32 -5.44
CA VAL A 217 -4.26 3.23 -6.41
C VAL A 217 -5.44 3.19 -7.37
N LYS A 218 -5.15 3.07 -8.68
CA LYS A 218 -6.16 3.05 -9.74
C LYS A 218 -6.03 1.88 -10.70
N ALA A 219 -4.84 1.29 -10.79
CA ALA A 219 -4.61 0.08 -11.57
C ALA A 219 -3.47 -0.76 -10.96
N ILE A 220 -3.50 -2.05 -11.25
CA ILE A 220 -2.42 -3.01 -11.04
C ILE A 220 -2.36 -3.91 -12.26
N GLU A 221 -1.17 -4.28 -12.70
CA GLU A 221 -0.94 -5.27 -13.75
C GLU A 221 0.21 -6.18 -13.38
N PHE A 222 0.13 -7.46 -13.74
CA PHE A 222 1.11 -8.49 -13.45
C PHE A 222 1.87 -8.86 -14.72
N GLY A 223 3.17 -9.13 -14.60
CA GLY A 223 4.04 -9.45 -15.75
C GLY A 223 4.00 -8.34 -16.80
N ASP A 224 3.80 -8.75 -18.06
CA ASP A 224 3.67 -7.81 -19.19
C ASP A 224 2.32 -7.07 -19.20
N GLY A 225 1.37 -7.43 -18.32
CA GLY A 225 0.11 -6.72 -18.12
C GLY A 225 -0.70 -6.56 -19.40
N PHE A 226 -1.10 -5.32 -19.71
CA PHE A 226 -1.89 -5.02 -20.91
C PHE A 226 -1.18 -5.35 -22.22
N LYS A 227 0.16 -5.34 -22.23
CA LYS A 227 0.93 -5.71 -23.44
C LYS A 227 0.65 -7.12 -23.93
N LEU A 228 0.28 -8.05 -23.01
CA LEU A 228 -0.10 -9.41 -23.40
C LEU A 228 -1.27 -9.44 -24.39
N SER A 229 -2.18 -8.46 -24.34
CA SER A 229 -3.30 -8.38 -25.28
C SER A 229 -2.89 -8.03 -26.73
N GLU A 230 -1.66 -7.58 -26.94
CA GLU A 230 -1.10 -7.20 -28.21
C GLU A 230 -0.26 -8.32 -28.83
N LEU A 231 0.03 -9.39 -28.05
CA LEU A 231 0.89 -10.50 -28.45
C LEU A 231 0.08 -11.71 -28.95
N LYS A 232 0.69 -12.49 -29.81
CA LYS A 232 0.16 -13.84 -30.15
C LYS A 232 0.48 -14.82 -29.02
N GLY A 233 -0.31 -15.88 -28.89
CA GLY A 233 -0.08 -16.91 -27.88
C GLY A 233 1.30 -17.56 -27.93
N SER A 234 1.93 -17.64 -29.14
CA SER A 234 3.30 -18.13 -29.30
C SER A 234 4.36 -17.17 -28.82
N GLU A 235 4.05 -15.87 -28.72
CA GLU A 235 4.95 -14.81 -28.29
C GLU A 235 4.82 -14.55 -26.78
N ALA A 236 3.63 -14.80 -26.22
CA ALA A 236 3.29 -14.50 -24.82
C ALA A 236 3.50 -15.67 -23.85
N ARG A 237 3.81 -16.89 -24.35
CA ARG A 237 3.97 -18.06 -23.50
C ARG A 237 5.35 -18.14 -22.86
N ASP A 238 5.40 -18.50 -21.60
CA ASP A 238 6.61 -18.81 -20.86
C ASP A 238 6.91 -20.31 -21.03
N GLU A 239 7.93 -20.66 -21.81
CA GLU A 239 8.28 -22.05 -22.10
C GLU A 239 9.09 -22.68 -20.97
N TYR A 240 8.92 -23.98 -20.76
CA TYR A 240 9.67 -24.72 -19.74
C TYR A 240 11.00 -25.25 -20.25
N VAL A 241 12.01 -25.21 -19.38
CA VAL A 241 13.31 -25.83 -19.60
C VAL A 241 13.71 -26.66 -18.39
N ALA A 242 14.26 -27.84 -18.66
CA ALA A 242 14.85 -28.67 -17.61
C ALA A 242 16.38 -28.40 -17.56
N SER A 243 16.90 -27.99 -16.39
CA SER A 243 18.31 -27.79 -16.12
C SER A 243 18.65 -28.31 -14.74
N ASP A 244 19.68 -29.17 -14.65
CA ASP A 244 20.19 -29.73 -13.39
C ASP A 244 19.10 -30.37 -12.51
N GLY A 245 18.13 -31.06 -13.14
CA GLY A 245 17.03 -31.72 -12.46
C GLY A 245 15.96 -30.78 -11.91
N LYS A 246 16.01 -29.49 -12.27
CA LYS A 246 15.01 -28.49 -11.93
C LYS A 246 14.27 -28.05 -13.20
N ILE A 247 13.04 -27.63 -13.00
CA ILE A 247 12.22 -26.98 -14.05
C ILE A 247 12.31 -25.47 -13.84
N ALA A 248 12.60 -24.75 -14.90
CA ALA A 248 12.63 -23.29 -14.95
C ALA A 248 11.82 -22.79 -16.14
N LEU A 249 11.47 -21.51 -16.14
CA LEU A 249 10.83 -20.83 -17.26
C LEU A 249 11.89 -20.09 -18.08
N THR A 250 11.70 -20.01 -19.40
CA THR A 250 12.62 -19.29 -20.32
C THR A 250 12.32 -17.78 -20.35
N SER A 251 11.14 -17.39 -19.90
CA SER A 251 10.64 -16.01 -19.83
C SER A 251 9.69 -15.88 -18.64
N ASN A 252 9.20 -14.67 -18.38
CA ASN A 252 8.29 -14.39 -17.26
C ASN A 252 7.22 -13.36 -17.65
N HIS A 253 6.61 -13.54 -18.82
CA HIS A 253 5.54 -12.66 -19.33
C HIS A 253 4.32 -12.62 -18.41
N ASN A 254 4.04 -13.76 -17.73
CA ASN A 254 2.94 -13.89 -16.80
C ASN A 254 3.28 -13.38 -15.39
N GLY A 255 4.47 -12.82 -15.15
CA GLY A 255 4.84 -12.21 -13.90
C GLY A 255 4.94 -13.18 -12.72
N GLY A 256 5.37 -14.44 -12.95
CA GLY A 256 5.60 -15.44 -11.92
C GLY A 256 4.34 -16.14 -11.41
N ILE A 257 3.18 -15.97 -12.08
CA ILE A 257 1.89 -16.51 -11.64
C ILE A 257 1.18 -17.19 -12.79
N LEU A 258 0.78 -18.43 -12.62
CA LEU A 258 -0.04 -19.19 -13.57
C LEU A 258 -1.25 -19.80 -12.85
N GLY A 259 -2.45 -19.50 -13.33
CA GLY A 259 -3.68 -20.01 -12.74
C GLY A 259 -3.94 -19.56 -11.29
N GLY A 260 -3.39 -18.42 -10.89
CA GLY A 260 -3.49 -17.88 -9.51
C GLY A 260 -2.39 -18.38 -8.57
N ILE A 261 -1.46 -19.21 -9.06
CA ILE A 261 -0.45 -19.92 -8.26
C ILE A 261 0.94 -19.50 -8.71
N SER A 262 1.86 -19.28 -7.76
CA SER A 262 3.25 -18.92 -8.04
C SER A 262 3.99 -20.03 -8.80
N THR A 263 4.86 -19.63 -9.75
CA THR A 263 5.66 -20.56 -10.56
C THR A 263 7.02 -20.89 -9.94
N GLY A 264 7.47 -20.13 -8.95
CA GLY A 264 8.83 -20.16 -8.43
C GLY A 264 9.73 -19.08 -9.02
N GLU A 265 9.34 -18.47 -10.14
CA GLU A 265 9.97 -17.27 -10.67
C GLU A 265 9.58 -16.03 -9.89
N ALA A 266 10.29 -14.93 -10.10
CA ALA A 266 9.96 -13.66 -9.46
C ALA A 266 8.53 -13.21 -9.80
N VAL A 267 7.74 -12.86 -8.79
CA VAL A 267 6.43 -12.25 -9.02
C VAL A 267 6.63 -10.76 -9.27
N ASN A 268 6.24 -10.30 -10.46
CA ASN A 268 6.39 -8.91 -10.90
C ASN A 268 5.04 -8.28 -11.17
N PHE A 269 4.82 -7.07 -10.64
CA PHE A 269 3.63 -6.28 -10.93
C PHE A 269 3.90 -4.79 -10.86
N ARG A 270 3.05 -3.99 -11.51
CA ARG A 270 3.10 -2.53 -11.52
C ARG A 270 1.80 -1.93 -10.97
N VAL A 271 1.92 -0.81 -10.28
CA VAL A 271 0.80 -0.13 -9.62
C VAL A 271 0.73 1.31 -10.06
N CYS A 272 -0.43 1.73 -10.57
CA CYS A 272 -0.70 3.13 -10.91
C CYS A 272 -1.22 3.89 -9.70
N ILE A 273 -0.55 4.97 -9.35
CA ILE A 273 -0.92 5.94 -8.32
C ILE A 273 -1.40 7.21 -9.02
N LYS A 274 -2.68 7.59 -8.85
CA LYS A 274 -3.21 8.83 -9.43
C LYS A 274 -2.62 10.07 -8.73
N PRO A 275 -2.61 11.24 -9.39
CA PRO A 275 -2.24 12.51 -8.77
C PRO A 275 -3.07 12.81 -7.51
N THR A 276 -2.48 13.51 -6.56
CA THR A 276 -3.18 14.00 -5.36
C THR A 276 -4.30 14.97 -5.77
N PRO A 277 -5.57 14.72 -5.40
CA PRO A 277 -6.66 15.59 -5.81
C PRO A 277 -6.73 16.93 -5.07
N SER A 278 -6.02 17.04 -3.94
CA SER A 278 -5.94 18.27 -3.16
C SER A 278 -4.77 19.11 -3.67
N ILE A 279 -5.04 20.07 -4.56
CA ILE A 279 -4.07 20.97 -5.18
C ILE A 279 -4.45 22.43 -4.92
N SER A 280 -3.51 23.36 -5.15
CA SER A 280 -3.73 24.78 -4.90
C SER A 280 -4.49 25.48 -6.05
N ILE A 281 -4.59 24.84 -7.20
CA ILE A 281 -5.33 25.33 -8.36
C ILE A 281 -6.83 25.34 -8.04
N PRO A 282 -7.54 26.47 -8.20
CA PRO A 282 -8.98 26.53 -7.98
C PRO A 282 -9.75 25.54 -8.84
N SER A 283 -10.75 24.91 -8.28
CA SER A 283 -11.54 23.89 -8.96
C SER A 283 -13.05 24.13 -8.80
N LYS A 284 -13.83 23.63 -9.75
CA LYS A 284 -15.29 23.64 -9.64
C LYS A 284 -15.75 22.57 -8.64
N SER A 285 -16.68 22.93 -7.77
CA SER A 285 -17.32 22.05 -6.79
C SER A 285 -18.79 22.46 -6.62
N VAL A 286 -19.46 21.90 -5.63
CA VAL A 286 -20.84 22.23 -5.26
C VAL A 286 -20.94 22.48 -3.77
N SER A 287 -21.86 23.33 -3.35
CA SER A 287 -22.26 23.45 -1.95
C SER A 287 -23.39 22.47 -1.67
N TYR A 288 -23.21 21.56 -0.72
CA TYR A 288 -24.26 20.61 -0.32
C TYR A 288 -25.46 21.30 0.30
N SER A 289 -25.21 22.32 1.12
CA SER A 289 -26.28 23.04 1.83
C SER A 289 -27.14 23.91 0.94
N ARG A 290 -26.56 24.46 -0.17
CA ARG A 290 -27.26 25.36 -1.08
C ARG A 290 -27.69 24.71 -2.41
N GLY A 291 -27.08 23.56 -2.77
CA GLY A 291 -27.32 22.93 -4.07
C GLY A 291 -26.80 23.74 -5.26
N GLU A 292 -25.76 24.54 -5.07
CA GLU A 292 -25.21 25.46 -6.06
C GLU A 292 -23.77 25.12 -6.46
N ASN A 293 -23.39 25.49 -7.69
CA ASN A 293 -22.02 25.43 -8.14
C ASN A 293 -21.17 26.48 -7.39
N VAL A 294 -19.99 26.04 -6.91
CA VAL A 294 -19.04 26.91 -6.24
C VAL A 294 -17.64 26.72 -6.80
N GLU A 295 -16.80 27.74 -6.66
CA GLU A 295 -15.36 27.61 -6.82
C GLU A 295 -14.74 27.21 -5.48
N LEU A 296 -13.97 26.12 -5.48
CA LEU A 296 -13.27 25.63 -4.30
C LEU A 296 -11.77 25.88 -4.47
N LYS A 297 -11.19 26.61 -3.53
CA LYS A 297 -9.75 26.77 -3.38
C LYS A 297 -9.29 25.99 -2.14
N ILE A 298 -8.43 25.02 -2.36
CA ILE A 298 -7.90 24.18 -1.29
C ILE A 298 -6.59 24.79 -0.83
N SER A 299 -6.48 25.07 0.46
CA SER A 299 -5.24 25.49 1.09
C SER A 299 -4.75 24.38 2.02
N GLY A 300 -3.46 24.02 1.94
CA GLY A 300 -2.91 22.96 2.79
C GLY A 300 -1.51 22.54 2.38
N ARG A 301 -0.96 21.56 3.12
CA ARG A 301 0.35 20.96 2.87
C ARG A 301 0.17 19.64 2.13
N HIS A 302 -0.11 19.71 0.84
CA HIS A 302 -0.35 18.54 0.02
C HIS A 302 0.95 17.99 -0.54
N ASP A 303 0.99 16.66 -0.76
CA ASP A 303 2.11 16.03 -1.46
C ASP A 303 1.95 16.27 -2.97
N PRO A 304 2.96 16.82 -3.63
CA PRO A 304 2.93 17.04 -5.08
C PRO A 304 3.00 15.73 -5.87
N CYS A 305 3.63 14.70 -5.30
CA CYS A 305 3.65 13.35 -5.87
C CYS A 305 3.65 12.31 -4.73
N ILE A 306 2.46 11.74 -4.44
CA ILE A 306 2.33 10.74 -3.38
C ILE A 306 2.94 9.39 -3.76
N ALA A 307 3.24 9.12 -5.04
CA ALA A 307 3.86 7.89 -5.49
C ALA A 307 5.22 7.64 -4.79
N LEU A 308 6.01 8.69 -4.53
CA LEU A 308 7.26 8.61 -3.77
C LEU A 308 7.09 7.92 -2.41
N ARG A 309 6.00 8.23 -1.71
CA ARG A 309 5.71 7.69 -0.37
C ARG A 309 4.86 6.43 -0.40
N ALA A 310 4.26 6.11 -1.53
CA ALA A 310 3.47 4.90 -1.72
C ALA A 310 4.34 3.65 -1.96
N VAL A 311 5.60 3.80 -2.35
CA VAL A 311 6.54 2.68 -2.57
C VAL A 311 6.53 1.70 -1.40
N PRO A 312 6.86 2.07 -0.14
CA PRO A 312 6.82 1.14 0.99
C PRO A 312 5.40 0.66 1.32
N CYS A 313 4.35 1.40 0.94
CA CYS A 313 2.97 0.94 1.13
C CYS A 313 2.64 -0.24 0.19
N VAL A 314 3.16 -0.23 -1.04
CA VAL A 314 3.02 -1.34 -1.99
C VAL A 314 3.77 -2.57 -1.51
N GLU A 315 5.01 -2.41 -1.03
CA GLU A 315 5.76 -3.51 -0.40
C GLU A 315 5.00 -4.11 0.78
N ALA A 316 4.48 -3.26 1.67
CA ALA A 316 3.70 -3.66 2.83
C ALA A 316 2.45 -4.47 2.45
N ALA A 317 1.68 -3.97 1.49
CA ALA A 317 0.45 -4.64 1.04
C ALA A 317 0.74 -6.00 0.39
N ALA A 318 1.78 -6.07 -0.46
CA ALA A 318 2.21 -7.31 -1.10
C ALA A 318 2.69 -8.35 -0.06
N ALA A 319 3.53 -7.92 0.89
CA ALA A 319 4.04 -8.80 1.93
C ALA A 319 2.93 -9.37 2.82
N ILE A 320 1.94 -8.56 3.20
CA ILE A 320 0.78 -9.01 3.98
C ILE A 320 -0.02 -10.06 3.20
N ALA A 321 -0.25 -9.83 1.89
CA ALA A 321 -1.00 -10.77 1.05
C ALA A 321 -0.28 -12.12 0.89
N VAL A 322 1.04 -12.09 0.65
CA VAL A 322 1.86 -13.30 0.52
C VAL A 322 1.92 -14.05 1.85
N LEU A 323 2.14 -13.34 2.97
CA LEU A 323 2.18 -13.96 4.29
C LEU A 323 0.85 -14.64 4.62
N ASP A 324 -0.30 -14.00 4.32
CA ASP A 324 -1.62 -14.57 4.54
C ASP A 324 -1.83 -15.88 3.78
N LEU A 325 -1.43 -15.93 2.50
CA LEU A 325 -1.50 -17.14 1.69
C LEU A 325 -0.61 -18.26 2.23
N MET A 326 0.65 -17.94 2.53
CA MET A 326 1.61 -18.94 2.98
C MET A 326 1.28 -19.53 4.36
N LEU A 327 0.72 -18.74 5.28
CA LEU A 327 0.30 -19.25 6.60
C LEU A 327 -0.94 -20.13 6.51
N GLY A 328 -1.77 -19.96 5.49
CA GLY A 328 -2.95 -20.79 5.23
C GLY A 328 -2.66 -22.10 4.51
N ASP A 329 -1.55 -22.20 3.83
CA ASP A 329 -1.20 -23.37 3.04
C ASP A 329 -0.48 -24.41 3.88
N ILE A 330 -1.04 -25.62 3.96
CA ILE A 330 -0.48 -26.75 4.71
C ILE A 330 0.93 -27.16 4.23
N ASN A 331 1.26 -26.89 2.96
CA ASN A 331 2.57 -27.20 2.41
C ASN A 331 3.66 -26.24 2.86
N PHE A 332 3.29 -25.02 3.25
CA PHE A 332 4.21 -23.96 3.62
C PHE A 332 4.14 -23.56 5.09
N SER A 333 2.97 -23.55 5.72
CA SER A 333 2.79 -23.10 7.10
C SER A 333 3.66 -23.85 8.13
N GLY A 334 3.87 -25.14 7.93
CA GLY A 334 4.74 -25.95 8.78
C GLY A 334 6.26 -25.78 8.55
N ARG A 335 6.66 -24.99 7.55
CA ARG A 335 8.07 -24.78 7.18
C ARG A 335 8.57 -23.38 7.55
N PHE A 336 7.71 -22.50 8.03
CA PHE A 336 8.12 -21.17 8.44
C PHE A 336 9.10 -21.22 9.59
N VAL A 337 10.26 -20.59 9.40
CA VAL A 337 11.28 -20.42 10.43
C VAL A 337 10.99 -19.12 11.17
N PHE A 338 10.75 -19.22 12.48
CA PHE A 338 10.43 -18.07 13.35
C PHE A 338 11.50 -17.80 14.41
N ASN A 339 12.40 -18.76 14.61
CA ASN A 339 13.47 -18.67 15.61
C ASN A 339 14.82 -18.41 14.93
N ASP A 340 15.69 -17.69 15.65
CA ASP A 340 17.09 -17.47 15.27
C ASP A 340 17.86 -18.79 15.19
#